data_065aa39f9056ce6169f5b5ba3ffe89b6
#
_entry.id   065aa39f9056ce6169f5b5ba3ffe89b6
#
_cell.length_a   1.000
_cell.length_b   1.000
_cell.length_c   1.000
_cell.angle_alpha   90.00
_cell.angle_beta   90.00
_cell.angle_gamma   90.00
#
_symmetry.space_group_name_H-M   'P 1'
#
loop_
_entity.id
_entity.type
_entity.pdbx_description
1 polymer ?
#
loop_
_entity_poly.entity_id
_entity_poly.type
_entity_poly.pdbx_seq_one_letter_code
_entity_poly.pdbx_strand_id
1 'polypeptide(L)'
;MRVIDIIRQSAELLGLVDLVDIIDQDNEDLKAGTLENTDLDKLFSLSKFAMQELCTNYCPILRRQEFITVDKKYPTKSLNNYIRLVNVKKNDEICDYKIYNREITLAEDGTYVAEYMSYCVVDGMFDEIDFLDRFSPDVMVFAVCAYYSVAHGMFEQFEDFHEMYIDRANSLKELRAGLMPMRKWE
;
A
#
# COMPACT_ATOMS: atom_id res chain seq x y z
N MET A 1 12.70 -3.55 3.56
CA MET A 1 13.12 -2.86 2.32
C MET A 1 12.65 -1.44 2.37
N ARG A 2 13.48 -0.47 2.02
CA ARG A 2 13.13 0.96 2.02
C ARG A 2 12.61 1.39 0.65
N VAL A 3 11.88 2.50 0.62
CA VAL A 3 11.37 3.07 -0.66
C VAL A 3 12.50 3.42 -1.61
N ILE A 4 13.61 3.96 -1.10
CA ILE A 4 14.78 4.30 -1.91
C ILE A 4 15.38 3.08 -2.63
N ASP A 5 15.30 1.89 -2.03
CA ASP A 5 15.80 0.67 -2.64
C ASP A 5 14.93 0.26 -3.86
N ILE A 6 13.61 0.52 -3.81
CA ILE A 6 12.71 0.35 -4.96
C ILE A 6 13.00 1.38 -6.05
N ILE A 7 13.15 2.65 -5.66
CA ILE A 7 13.48 3.73 -6.61
C ILE A 7 14.79 3.41 -7.34
N ARG A 8 15.82 2.99 -6.61
CA ARG A 8 17.11 2.60 -7.18
C ARG A 8 16.97 1.48 -8.23
N GLN A 9 16.28 0.39 -7.87
CA GLN A 9 16.07 -0.73 -8.78
C GLN A 9 15.23 -0.33 -10.00
N SER A 10 14.21 0.52 -9.79
CA SER A 10 13.41 1.03 -10.90
C SER A 10 14.23 1.93 -11.83
N ALA A 11 15.07 2.81 -11.27
CA ALA A 11 15.98 3.67 -12.06
C ALA A 11 16.96 2.83 -12.88
N GLU A 12 17.49 1.75 -12.31
CA GLU A 12 18.40 0.82 -13.02
C GLU A 12 17.69 0.15 -14.22
N LEU A 13 16.47 -0.36 -14.04
CA LEU A 13 15.69 -0.97 -15.12
C LEU A 13 15.25 0.04 -16.20
N LEU A 14 15.01 1.28 -15.82
CA LEU A 14 14.63 2.37 -16.74
C LEU A 14 15.85 3.00 -17.45
N GLY A 15 17.09 2.59 -17.10
CA GLY A 15 18.31 3.13 -17.69
C GLY A 15 18.66 4.55 -17.22
N LEU A 16 18.15 4.97 -16.05
CA LEU A 16 18.44 6.28 -15.45
C LEU A 16 19.78 6.24 -14.68
N VAL A 17 20.89 6.07 -15.40
CA VAL A 17 22.21 5.83 -14.82
C VAL A 17 22.65 6.94 -13.88
N ASP A 18 22.45 8.21 -14.27
CA ASP A 18 22.84 9.36 -13.44
C ASP A 18 22.13 9.35 -12.09
N LEU A 19 20.85 8.91 -12.05
CA LEU A 19 20.09 8.81 -10.82
C LEU A 19 20.57 7.66 -9.94
N VAL A 20 20.92 6.51 -10.53
CA VAL A 20 21.51 5.38 -9.80
C VAL A 20 22.83 5.81 -9.13
N ASP A 21 23.69 6.51 -9.87
CA ASP A 21 24.97 7.02 -9.35
C ASP A 21 24.76 7.97 -8.16
N ILE A 22 23.76 8.87 -8.25
CA ILE A 22 23.41 9.79 -7.15
C ILE A 22 22.98 9.03 -5.91
N ILE A 23 22.16 7.99 -6.07
CA ILE A 23 21.67 7.18 -4.94
C ILE A 23 22.80 6.36 -4.31
N ASP A 24 23.66 5.77 -5.13
CA ASP A 24 24.74 4.88 -4.68
C ASP A 24 25.90 5.64 -4.01
N GLN A 25 26.09 6.92 -4.31
CA GLN A 25 27.12 7.78 -3.69
C GLN A 25 26.79 8.21 -2.25
N ASP A 26 25.68 7.71 -1.68
CA ASP A 26 25.25 8.05 -0.31
C ASP A 26 25.16 9.59 -0.07
N ASN A 27 24.58 10.27 -1.02
CA ASN A 27 24.51 11.73 -1.11
C ASN A 27 23.80 12.33 0.13
N GLU A 28 24.49 13.25 0.82
CA GLU A 28 23.95 13.90 2.02
C GLU A 28 22.71 14.76 1.72
N ASP A 29 22.66 15.41 0.54
CA ASP A 29 21.52 16.21 0.11
C ASP A 29 20.29 15.33 -0.14
N LEU A 30 20.48 14.09 -0.64
CA LEU A 30 19.42 13.12 -0.78
C LEU A 30 18.84 12.72 0.58
N LYS A 31 19.70 12.46 1.58
CA LYS A 31 19.29 12.16 2.96
C LYS A 31 18.58 13.31 3.64
N ALA A 32 19.04 14.52 3.38
CA ALA A 32 18.43 15.74 3.91
C ALA A 32 17.12 16.12 3.20
N GLY A 33 16.79 15.47 2.06
CA GLY A 33 15.62 15.83 1.24
C GLY A 33 15.75 17.16 0.53
N THR A 34 16.98 17.63 0.32
CA THR A 34 17.29 18.92 -0.33
C THR A 34 17.72 18.76 -1.80
N LEU A 35 17.90 17.52 -2.24
CA LEU A 35 18.28 17.23 -3.62
C LEU A 35 17.09 17.50 -4.56
N GLU A 36 17.22 18.47 -5.45
CA GLU A 36 16.27 18.73 -6.52
C GLU A 36 16.57 17.83 -7.74
N ASN A 37 15.81 16.76 -7.89
CA ASN A 37 15.90 15.87 -9.06
C ASN A 37 14.49 15.44 -9.48
N THR A 38 14.11 15.85 -10.69
CA THR A 38 12.75 15.64 -11.22
C THR A 38 12.38 14.14 -11.35
N ASP A 39 13.33 13.29 -11.75
CA ASP A 39 13.07 11.86 -11.92
C ASP A 39 13.00 11.15 -10.58
N LEU A 40 13.82 11.56 -9.60
CA LEU A 40 13.72 11.07 -8.24
C LEU A 40 12.35 11.37 -7.62
N ASP A 41 11.88 12.61 -7.73
CA ASP A 41 10.57 13.03 -7.19
C ASP A 41 9.41 12.29 -7.86
N LYS A 42 9.51 12.08 -9.18
CA LYS A 42 8.53 11.29 -9.93
C LYS A 42 8.52 9.84 -9.47
N LEU A 43 9.67 9.18 -9.42
CA LEU A 43 9.77 7.78 -8.98
C LEU A 43 9.28 7.62 -7.54
N PHE A 44 9.56 8.57 -6.66
CA PHE A 44 9.02 8.57 -5.30
C PHE A 44 7.49 8.68 -5.27
N SER A 45 6.93 9.60 -6.05
CA SER A 45 5.48 9.76 -6.17
C SER A 45 4.81 8.52 -6.76
N LEU A 46 5.42 7.91 -7.78
CA LEU A 46 4.93 6.67 -8.40
C LEU A 46 5.06 5.47 -7.45
N SER A 47 6.09 5.42 -6.62
CA SER A 47 6.23 4.40 -5.57
C SER A 47 5.10 4.48 -4.55
N LYS A 48 4.71 5.68 -4.12
CA LYS A 48 3.54 5.88 -3.24
C LYS A 48 2.25 5.42 -3.90
N PHE A 49 2.06 5.76 -5.17
CA PHE A 49 0.88 5.35 -5.94
C PHE A 49 0.80 3.82 -6.09
N ALA A 50 1.91 3.18 -6.48
CA ALA A 50 2.00 1.73 -6.61
C ALA A 50 1.72 1.01 -5.29
N MET A 51 2.25 1.50 -4.17
CA MET A 51 1.95 0.96 -2.84
C MET A 51 0.48 1.06 -2.48
N GLN A 52 -0.13 2.22 -2.73
CA GLN A 52 -1.55 2.43 -2.45
C GLN A 52 -2.42 1.48 -3.27
N GLU A 53 -2.09 1.31 -4.56
CA GLU A 53 -2.80 0.39 -5.44
C GLU A 53 -2.66 -1.07 -4.98
N LEU A 54 -1.44 -1.52 -4.67
CA LEU A 54 -1.19 -2.87 -4.17
C LEU A 54 -1.96 -3.14 -2.88
N CYS A 55 -1.93 -2.23 -1.92
CA CYS A 55 -2.69 -2.35 -0.67
C CYS A 55 -4.20 -2.35 -0.90
N THR A 56 -4.70 -1.60 -1.89
CA THR A 56 -6.13 -1.52 -2.14
C THR A 56 -6.66 -2.75 -2.87
N ASN A 57 -5.94 -3.20 -3.91
CA ASN A 57 -6.46 -4.18 -4.87
C ASN A 57 -5.95 -5.60 -4.65
N TYR A 58 -4.73 -5.75 -4.12
CA TYR A 58 -4.04 -7.04 -4.09
C TYR A 58 -3.71 -7.51 -2.68
N CYS A 59 -3.10 -6.69 -1.85
CA CYS A 59 -2.56 -7.10 -0.55
C CYS A 59 -2.85 -6.07 0.57
N PRO A 60 -4.12 -5.88 0.98
CA PRO A 60 -4.46 -4.96 2.05
C PRO A 60 -3.84 -5.39 3.38
N ILE A 61 -3.37 -4.40 4.13
CA ILE A 61 -2.85 -4.57 5.47
C ILE A 61 -4.02 -4.71 6.43
N LEU A 62 -4.09 -5.80 7.20
CA LEU A 62 -5.08 -5.94 8.27
C LEU A 62 -4.60 -5.20 9.50
N ARG A 63 -5.41 -4.26 9.97
CA ARG A 63 -5.19 -3.50 11.21
C ARG A 63 -6.31 -3.72 12.20
N ARG A 64 -5.96 -3.52 13.47
CA ARG A 64 -6.88 -3.49 14.60
C ARG A 64 -6.77 -2.13 15.27
N GLN A 65 -7.91 -1.53 15.54
CA GLN A 65 -7.97 -0.26 16.28
C GLN A 65 -9.14 -0.30 17.25
N GLU A 66 -8.85 0.02 18.51
CA GLU A 66 -9.88 0.23 19.52
C GLU A 66 -10.54 1.59 19.29
N PHE A 67 -11.86 1.63 19.51
CA PHE A 67 -12.64 2.85 19.40
C PHE A 67 -13.83 2.83 20.36
N ILE A 68 -14.30 4.03 20.69
CA ILE A 68 -15.46 4.22 21.57
C ILE A 68 -16.57 4.85 20.74
N THR A 69 -17.79 4.31 20.85
CA THR A 69 -18.96 4.88 20.19
C THR A 69 -19.63 5.93 21.06
N VAL A 70 -20.15 6.97 20.39
CA VAL A 70 -21.03 7.97 20.98
C VAL A 70 -22.30 7.99 20.13
N ASP A 71 -23.46 7.93 20.77
CA ASP A 71 -24.75 7.77 20.08
C ASP A 71 -24.76 6.57 19.12
N LYS A 72 -24.10 5.48 19.53
CA LYS A 72 -23.98 4.22 18.77
C LYS A 72 -23.25 4.36 17.45
N LYS A 73 -22.49 5.42 17.24
CA LYS A 73 -21.82 5.76 15.99
C LYS A 73 -20.34 6.00 16.15
N TYR A 74 -19.60 5.68 15.10
CA TYR A 74 -18.18 6.00 14.99
C TYR A 74 -17.81 6.32 13.52
N PRO A 75 -17.15 7.45 13.24
CA PRO A 75 -16.78 7.83 11.88
C PRO A 75 -15.62 6.98 11.35
N THR A 76 -15.80 6.37 10.18
CA THR A 76 -14.73 5.54 9.56
C THR A 76 -13.45 6.31 9.23
N LYS A 77 -13.56 7.64 9.03
CA LYS A 77 -12.40 8.53 8.82
C LYS A 77 -11.44 8.61 10.01
N SER A 78 -11.89 8.21 11.20
CA SER A 78 -11.05 8.15 12.41
C SER A 78 -10.30 6.82 12.54
N LEU A 79 -10.52 5.88 11.63
CA LEU A 79 -9.69 4.68 11.49
C LEU A 79 -8.47 5.02 10.61
N ASN A 80 -7.28 4.68 11.10
CA ASN A 80 -6.02 5.04 10.43
C ASN A 80 -5.88 4.33 9.07
N ASN A 81 -5.74 5.12 8.00
CA ASN A 81 -5.52 4.63 6.63
C ASN A 81 -6.57 3.62 6.16
N TYR A 82 -7.82 3.86 6.51
CA TYR A 82 -8.96 2.99 6.31
C TYR A 82 -9.28 2.77 4.82
N ILE A 83 -9.43 1.50 4.43
CA ILE A 83 -9.96 1.08 3.12
C ILE A 83 -11.35 0.48 3.32
N ARG A 84 -11.45 -0.59 4.10
CA ARG A 84 -12.69 -1.35 4.30
C ARG A 84 -12.71 -2.05 5.65
N LEU A 85 -13.85 -2.01 6.33
CA LEU A 85 -14.09 -2.76 7.56
C LEU A 85 -14.24 -4.26 7.24
N VAL A 86 -13.65 -5.08 8.09
CA VAL A 86 -13.74 -6.55 8.03
C VAL A 86 -14.68 -7.04 9.10
N ASN A 87 -14.43 -6.67 10.36
CA ASN A 87 -15.23 -7.04 11.51
C ASN A 87 -15.22 -5.91 12.55
N VAL A 88 -16.23 -5.91 13.42
CA VAL A 88 -16.23 -5.18 14.68
C VAL A 88 -16.39 -6.19 15.81
N LYS A 89 -15.58 -6.07 16.86
CA LYS A 89 -15.59 -6.96 18.01
C LYS A 89 -15.84 -6.20 19.30
N LYS A 90 -16.55 -6.83 20.23
CA LYS A 90 -16.69 -6.42 21.63
C LYS A 90 -16.34 -7.62 22.50
N ASN A 91 -15.36 -7.51 23.38
CA ASN A 91 -14.86 -8.60 24.22
C ASN A 91 -14.48 -9.86 23.40
N ASP A 92 -13.81 -9.66 22.27
CA ASP A 92 -13.41 -10.68 21.29
C ASP A 92 -14.54 -11.38 20.51
N GLU A 93 -15.81 -11.04 20.76
CA GLU A 93 -16.97 -11.53 20.01
C GLU A 93 -17.31 -10.59 18.85
N ILE A 94 -17.62 -11.17 17.68
CA ILE A 94 -18.03 -10.39 16.50
C ILE A 94 -19.42 -9.80 16.75
N CYS A 95 -19.55 -8.50 16.54
CA CYS A 95 -20.80 -7.77 16.66
C CYS A 95 -21.40 -7.43 15.30
N ASP A 96 -22.71 -7.38 15.23
CA ASP A 96 -23.42 -6.83 14.10
C ASP A 96 -23.20 -5.32 14.00
N TYR A 97 -22.92 -4.86 12.80
CA TYR A 97 -22.75 -3.44 12.51
C TYR A 97 -23.35 -3.07 11.16
N LYS A 98 -23.64 -1.79 10.99
CA LYS A 98 -24.02 -1.20 9.70
C LYS A 98 -23.07 -0.05 9.37
N ILE A 99 -22.75 0.10 8.08
CA ILE A 99 -22.01 1.27 7.59
C ILE A 99 -22.95 2.11 6.74
N TYR A 100 -23.14 3.35 7.15
CA TYR A 100 -23.93 4.33 6.41
C TYR A 100 -23.25 5.70 6.52
N ASN A 101 -23.15 6.42 5.40
CA ASN A 101 -22.53 7.75 5.32
C ASN A 101 -21.15 7.85 5.98
N ARG A 102 -20.30 6.83 5.79
CA ARG A 102 -18.95 6.74 6.40
C ARG A 102 -18.99 6.68 7.95
N GLU A 103 -20.07 6.22 8.52
CA GLU A 103 -20.20 5.95 9.94
C GLU A 103 -20.47 4.47 10.19
N ILE A 104 -19.81 3.90 11.20
CA ILE A 104 -20.10 2.58 11.74
C ILE A 104 -21.21 2.78 12.77
N THR A 105 -22.33 2.09 12.61
CA THR A 105 -23.44 2.11 13.56
C THR A 105 -23.56 0.76 14.26
N LEU A 106 -23.66 0.77 15.57
CA LEU A 106 -23.73 -0.40 16.46
C LEU A 106 -25.03 -0.39 17.27
N ALA A 107 -25.34 -1.52 17.93
CA ALA A 107 -26.58 -1.66 18.71
C ALA A 107 -26.58 -0.80 19.99
N GLU A 108 -25.41 -0.58 20.60
CA GLU A 108 -25.25 0.14 21.87
C GLU A 108 -23.94 0.94 21.89
N ASP A 109 -23.81 1.85 22.84
CA ASP A 109 -22.56 2.54 23.10
C ASP A 109 -21.60 1.64 23.87
N GLY A 110 -20.29 1.83 23.64
CA GLY A 110 -19.26 1.06 24.31
C GLY A 110 -17.91 1.14 23.63
N THR A 111 -16.98 0.32 24.14
CA THR A 111 -15.65 0.15 23.58
C THR A 111 -15.66 -1.07 22.67
N TYR A 112 -15.13 -0.89 21.47
CA TYR A 112 -15.09 -1.90 20.41
C TYR A 112 -13.72 -1.94 19.77
N VAL A 113 -13.41 -3.04 19.08
CA VAL A 113 -12.22 -3.20 18.23
C VAL A 113 -12.66 -3.35 16.78
N ALA A 114 -12.24 -2.43 15.92
CA ALA A 114 -12.39 -2.56 14.48
C ALA A 114 -11.25 -3.41 13.92
N GLU A 115 -11.59 -4.45 13.16
CA GLU A 115 -10.65 -5.12 12.27
C GLU A 115 -10.93 -4.64 10.84
N TYR A 116 -9.94 -4.02 10.21
CA TYR A 116 -10.16 -3.38 8.92
C TYR A 116 -8.93 -3.48 8.01
N MET A 117 -9.18 -3.36 6.72
CA MET A 117 -8.15 -3.24 5.70
C MET A 117 -7.66 -1.79 5.63
N SER A 118 -6.36 -1.61 5.62
CA SER A 118 -5.70 -0.32 5.50
C SER A 118 -4.67 -0.31 4.38
N TYR A 119 -4.33 0.88 3.90
CA TYR A 119 -3.19 1.07 3.00
C TYR A 119 -1.93 1.45 3.79
N CYS A 120 -0.78 1.22 3.16
CA CYS A 120 0.50 1.68 3.66
C CYS A 120 0.66 3.18 3.39
N VAL A 121 1.21 3.91 4.33
CA VAL A 121 1.65 5.30 4.15
C VAL A 121 3.15 5.33 4.29
N VAL A 122 3.78 6.04 3.38
CA VAL A 122 5.20 6.33 3.36
C VAL A 122 5.34 7.83 3.23
N ASP A 123 6.02 8.44 4.17
CA ASP A 123 6.24 9.89 4.22
C ASP A 123 7.59 10.26 3.60
N GLY A 124 8.61 9.42 3.81
CA GLY A 124 9.98 9.62 3.33
C GLY A 124 10.51 8.51 2.41
N MET A 125 11.53 8.85 1.62
CA MET A 125 12.20 7.89 0.71
C MET A 125 12.96 6.79 1.47
N PHE A 126 13.35 7.05 2.71
CA PHE A 126 14.10 6.11 3.55
C PHE A 126 13.21 5.28 4.47
N ASP A 127 11.89 5.48 4.40
CA ASP A 127 10.95 4.68 5.20
C ASP A 127 10.97 3.22 4.77
N GLU A 128 10.84 2.34 5.77
CA GLU A 128 10.70 0.91 5.55
C GLU A 128 9.27 0.55 5.14
N ILE A 129 9.16 -0.43 4.26
CA ILE A 129 7.89 -0.94 3.75
C ILE A 129 7.64 -2.32 4.37
N ASP A 130 7.00 -2.34 5.53
CA ASP A 130 6.81 -3.54 6.36
C ASP A 130 6.03 -4.66 5.65
N PHE A 131 5.12 -4.31 4.74
CA PHE A 131 4.28 -5.32 4.11
C PHE A 131 4.97 -6.10 2.98
N LEU A 132 6.13 -5.61 2.49
CA LEU A 132 6.92 -6.28 1.45
C LEU A 132 7.62 -7.56 1.94
N ASP A 133 7.71 -7.80 3.23
CA ASP A 133 8.27 -9.05 3.78
C ASP A 133 7.48 -10.30 3.35
N ARG A 134 6.27 -10.11 2.84
CA ARG A 134 5.36 -11.19 2.45
C ARG A 134 5.48 -11.61 0.98
N PHE A 135 6.21 -10.86 0.15
CA PHE A 135 6.33 -11.13 -1.28
C PHE A 135 7.57 -10.48 -1.89
N SER A 136 7.89 -10.86 -3.14
CA SER A 136 9.03 -10.29 -3.84
C SER A 136 8.87 -8.77 -4.05
N PRO A 137 9.89 -7.97 -3.73
CA PRO A 137 9.90 -6.53 -4.01
C PRO A 137 9.69 -6.18 -5.48
N ASP A 138 9.96 -7.10 -6.38
CA ASP A 138 9.87 -6.91 -7.83
C ASP A 138 8.51 -6.40 -8.28
N VAL A 139 7.43 -6.79 -7.58
CA VAL A 139 6.08 -6.30 -7.88
C VAL A 139 6.00 -4.78 -7.80
N MET A 140 6.65 -4.17 -6.81
CA MET A 140 6.72 -2.72 -6.67
C MET A 140 7.59 -2.08 -7.74
N VAL A 141 8.74 -2.68 -8.02
CA VAL A 141 9.69 -2.18 -9.02
C VAL A 141 9.03 -2.17 -10.40
N PHE A 142 8.37 -3.27 -10.80
CA PHE A 142 7.68 -3.32 -12.10
C PHE A 142 6.50 -2.35 -12.19
N ALA A 143 5.73 -2.17 -11.10
CA ALA A 143 4.67 -1.17 -11.06
C ALA A 143 5.21 0.25 -11.29
N VAL A 144 6.29 0.61 -10.59
CA VAL A 144 6.93 1.94 -10.72
C VAL A 144 7.49 2.13 -12.12
N CYS A 145 8.16 1.13 -12.69
CA CYS A 145 8.67 1.18 -14.06
C CYS A 145 7.53 1.35 -15.08
N ALA A 146 6.43 0.60 -14.94
CA ALA A 146 5.27 0.72 -15.83
C ALA A 146 4.68 2.13 -15.77
N TYR A 147 4.43 2.68 -14.58
CA TYR A 147 3.87 4.03 -14.42
C TYR A 147 4.81 5.12 -14.92
N TYR A 148 6.11 4.97 -14.68
CA TYR A 148 7.11 5.90 -15.22
C TYR A 148 7.13 5.88 -16.75
N SER A 149 7.11 4.68 -17.34
CA SER A 149 7.14 4.50 -18.80
C SER A 149 5.92 5.13 -19.48
N VAL A 150 4.71 4.92 -18.95
CA VAL A 150 3.51 5.56 -19.52
C VAL A 150 3.54 7.08 -19.36
N ALA A 151 4.03 7.59 -18.24
CA ALA A 151 4.14 9.04 -17.98
C ALA A 151 5.12 9.73 -18.94
N HIS A 152 6.07 8.99 -19.53
CA HIS A 152 7.07 9.48 -20.48
C HIS A 152 6.78 9.06 -21.93
N GLY A 153 5.62 8.43 -22.21
CA GLY A 153 5.23 8.02 -23.56
C GLY A 153 6.01 6.82 -24.11
N MET A 154 6.69 6.05 -23.24
CA MET A 154 7.45 4.84 -23.60
C MET A 154 6.52 3.63 -23.59
N PHE A 155 5.60 3.55 -24.55
CA PHE A 155 4.49 2.59 -24.51
C PHE A 155 4.91 1.13 -24.66
N GLU A 156 5.95 0.82 -25.43
CA GLU A 156 6.49 -0.55 -25.54
C GLU A 156 7.02 -1.04 -24.18
N GLN A 157 7.83 -0.22 -23.51
CA GLN A 157 8.35 -0.55 -22.18
C GLN A 157 7.23 -0.64 -21.14
N PHE A 158 6.20 0.21 -21.28
CA PHE A 158 5.03 0.14 -20.41
C PHE A 158 4.33 -1.22 -20.51
N GLU A 159 4.10 -1.73 -21.73
CA GLU A 159 3.44 -3.02 -21.94
C GLU A 159 4.24 -4.15 -21.25
N ASP A 160 5.54 -4.20 -21.44
CA ASP A 160 6.43 -5.20 -20.84
C ASP A 160 6.40 -5.15 -19.30
N PHE A 161 6.63 -3.99 -18.72
CA PHE A 161 6.62 -3.83 -17.26
C PHE A 161 5.24 -4.03 -16.64
N HIS A 162 4.20 -3.61 -17.34
CA HIS A 162 2.83 -3.77 -16.85
C HIS A 162 2.41 -5.24 -16.85
N GLU A 163 2.77 -6.03 -17.86
CA GLU A 163 2.55 -7.48 -17.88
C GLU A 163 3.26 -8.15 -16.70
N MET A 164 4.55 -7.87 -16.49
CA MET A 164 5.31 -8.38 -15.35
C MET A 164 4.69 -8.00 -14.01
N TYR A 165 4.23 -6.74 -13.87
CA TYR A 165 3.54 -6.27 -12.67
C TYR A 165 2.26 -7.04 -12.39
N ILE A 166 1.38 -7.16 -13.39
CA ILE A 166 0.09 -7.82 -13.25
C ILE A 166 0.26 -9.29 -12.90
N ASP A 167 1.19 -10.01 -13.53
CA ASP A 167 1.47 -11.41 -13.23
C ASP A 167 1.92 -11.59 -11.77
N ARG A 168 2.85 -10.76 -11.30
CA ARG A 168 3.31 -10.79 -9.91
C ARG A 168 2.20 -10.39 -8.94
N ALA A 169 1.44 -9.35 -9.23
CA ALA A 169 0.35 -8.89 -8.38
C ALA A 169 -0.81 -9.91 -8.29
N ASN A 170 -1.12 -10.64 -9.36
CA ASN A 170 -2.13 -11.69 -9.33
C ASN A 170 -1.69 -12.89 -8.51
N SER A 171 -0.41 -13.26 -8.54
CA SER A 171 0.11 -14.35 -7.68
C SER A 171 -0.06 -14.05 -6.18
N LEU A 172 -0.10 -12.76 -5.78
CA LEU A 172 -0.39 -12.36 -4.40
C LEU A 172 -1.84 -12.66 -3.99
N LYS A 173 -2.79 -12.55 -4.93
CA LYS A 173 -4.20 -12.89 -4.66
C LYS A 173 -4.37 -14.39 -4.42
N GLU A 174 -3.67 -15.23 -5.17
CA GLU A 174 -3.73 -16.69 -5.03
C GLU A 174 -3.18 -17.15 -3.67
N LEU A 175 -2.06 -16.60 -3.24
CA LEU A 175 -1.50 -16.85 -1.90
C LEU A 175 -2.50 -16.49 -0.80
N ARG A 176 -3.30 -15.44 -1.00
CA ARG A 176 -4.30 -14.98 -0.05
C ARG A 176 -5.55 -15.85 -0.05
N ALA A 177 -5.99 -16.36 -1.20
CA ALA A 177 -7.15 -17.25 -1.30
C ALA A 177 -6.97 -18.53 -0.48
N GLY A 178 -5.74 -19.04 -0.37
CA GLY A 178 -5.40 -20.19 0.48
C GLY A 178 -5.41 -19.88 2.00
N LEU A 179 -5.40 -18.61 2.40
CA LEU A 179 -5.39 -18.19 3.81
C LEU A 179 -6.77 -17.75 4.33
N MET A 180 -7.78 -17.62 3.46
CA MET A 180 -9.13 -17.29 3.88
C MET A 180 -9.92 -18.59 4.16
N PRO A 181 -10.47 -18.76 5.38
CA PRO A 181 -11.43 -19.83 5.61
C PRO A 181 -12.63 -19.64 4.66
N MET A 182 -12.98 -20.72 3.93
CA MET A 182 -14.19 -20.71 3.10
C MET A 182 -15.38 -20.30 3.96
N ARG A 183 -16.08 -19.23 3.58
CA ARG A 183 -17.39 -18.93 4.16
C ARG A 183 -18.30 -20.09 3.82
N LYS A 184 -18.74 -20.85 4.81
CA LYS A 184 -19.89 -21.73 4.65
C LYS A 184 -21.11 -20.84 4.48
N TRP A 185 -21.71 -20.88 3.31
CA TRP A 185 -23.05 -20.37 3.08
C TRP A 185 -24.01 -21.39 3.68
N GLU A 186 -24.59 -21.11 4.83
CA GLU A 186 -25.79 -21.78 5.36
C GLU A 186 -26.99 -20.93 5.02
#